data_d91ad077c1949d3e21fc097c17c95a1a
#
_entry.id   d91ad077c1949d3e21fc097c17c95a1a
#
_cell.length_a   1.000
_cell.length_b   1.000
_cell.length_c   1.000
_cell.angle_alpha   90.00
_cell.angle_beta   90.00
_cell.angle_gamma   90.00
#
_symmetry.space_group_name_H-M   'P 1'
#
loop_
_entity.id
_entity.type
_entity.pdbx_description
1 polymer ?
#
loop_
_entity_poly.entity_id
_entity_poly.type
_entity_poly.pdbx_seq_one_letter_code
_entity_poly.pdbx_strand_id
1 'polypeptide(L)'
;QLSKDQLLAVIHEIARTLPEHKREIFLDTLTAASQTTATDSPKTTCDDHQQLLIELKHNQEILAEINNGIRCLDSEYNEEWDDWYNSDADEVLFSDSMGVLSEIEDAIKLIHKCIDLAVYKEGCELAETLSVLEITAKGDYEDFCGEPLGINDLYEHELLSGSMKKTVRECLYLEYQGNRLEDRAEELLCMIHNFQCYSVRLEDVLQTGNFELPEFEQFLPLWIEYL
;
A
#
# COMPACT_ATOMS: atom_id res chain seq x y z
N GLN A 1 7.62 -30.78 10.14
CA GLN A 1 6.18 -30.48 10.20
C GLN A 1 5.60 -31.14 11.45
N LEU A 2 4.88 -30.37 12.27
CA LEU A 2 4.15 -30.89 13.42
C LEU A 2 2.94 -31.72 12.97
N SER A 3 2.68 -32.84 13.62
CA SER A 3 1.45 -33.57 13.37
C SER A 3 0.25 -32.77 13.88
N LYS A 4 -0.97 -33.10 13.38
CA LYS A 4 -2.22 -32.47 13.82
C LYS A 4 -2.39 -32.53 15.35
N ASP A 5 -2.02 -33.64 15.97
CA ASP A 5 -2.11 -33.84 17.42
C ASP A 5 -1.09 -33.00 18.19
N GLN A 6 0.11 -32.82 17.64
CA GLN A 6 1.13 -31.92 18.18
C GLN A 6 0.71 -30.45 18.10
N LEU A 7 0.09 -30.04 16.98
CA LEU A 7 -0.47 -28.70 16.80
C LEU A 7 -1.59 -28.41 17.80
N LEU A 8 -2.52 -29.36 17.99
CA LEU A 8 -3.59 -29.25 18.97
C LEU A 8 -3.04 -29.14 20.39
N ALA A 9 -2.00 -29.90 20.74
CA ALA A 9 -1.35 -29.82 22.05
C ALA A 9 -0.73 -28.44 22.29
N VAL A 10 -0.05 -27.87 21.29
CA VAL A 10 0.52 -26.52 21.36
C VAL A 10 -0.57 -25.45 21.52
N ILE A 11 -1.66 -25.54 20.75
CA ILE A 11 -2.80 -24.62 20.85
C ILE A 11 -3.43 -24.68 22.25
N HIS A 12 -3.61 -25.88 22.80
CA HIS A 12 -4.13 -26.05 24.17
C HIS A 12 -3.20 -25.46 25.23
N GLU A 13 -1.89 -25.58 25.06
CA GLU A 13 -0.93 -25.02 26.01
C GLU A 13 -0.88 -23.50 25.92
N ILE A 14 -0.94 -22.92 24.72
CA ILE A 14 -1.07 -21.47 24.54
C ILE A 14 -2.35 -20.96 25.21
N ALA A 15 -3.50 -21.62 24.98
CA ALA A 15 -4.77 -21.23 25.59
C ALA A 15 -4.74 -21.27 27.12
N ARG A 16 -3.98 -22.20 27.72
CA ARG A 16 -3.81 -22.29 29.19
C ARG A 16 -2.97 -21.16 29.77
N THR A 17 -1.98 -20.69 29.04
CA THR A 17 -1.05 -19.63 29.51
C THR A 17 -1.62 -18.23 29.35
N LEU A 18 -2.67 -18.05 28.52
CA LEU A 18 -3.30 -16.76 28.30
C LEU A 18 -4.11 -16.29 29.52
N PRO A 19 -4.06 -14.99 29.88
CA PRO A 19 -4.97 -14.38 30.84
C PRO A 19 -6.45 -14.57 30.42
N GLU A 20 -7.35 -14.68 31.43
CA GLU A 20 -8.76 -15.02 31.19
C GLU A 20 -9.46 -14.13 30.16
N HIS A 21 -9.20 -12.80 30.20
CA HIS A 21 -9.78 -11.85 29.26
C HIS A 21 -9.23 -11.99 27.81
N LYS A 22 -8.09 -12.65 27.61
CA LYS A 22 -7.53 -12.92 26.27
C LYS A 22 -7.94 -14.28 25.73
N ARG A 23 -8.43 -15.18 26.58
CA ARG A 23 -8.89 -16.51 26.16
C ARG A 23 -10.14 -16.45 25.29
N GLU A 24 -11.09 -15.58 25.62
CA GLU A 24 -12.30 -15.37 24.80
C GLU A 24 -11.91 -14.90 23.39
N ILE A 25 -11.08 -13.88 23.28
CA ILE A 25 -10.60 -13.35 21.98
C ILE A 25 -9.86 -14.44 21.18
N PHE A 26 -9.04 -15.24 21.86
CA PHE A 26 -8.31 -16.35 21.24
C PHE A 26 -9.25 -17.47 20.75
N LEU A 27 -10.28 -17.82 21.54
CA LEU A 27 -11.29 -18.81 21.16
C LEU A 27 -12.18 -18.30 20.02
N ASP A 28 -12.55 -17.03 20.01
CA ASP A 28 -13.32 -16.40 18.93
C ASP A 28 -12.50 -16.42 17.63
N THR A 29 -11.21 -16.12 17.70
CA THR A 29 -10.30 -16.18 16.55
C THR A 29 -10.17 -17.61 16.00
N LEU A 30 -10.02 -18.61 16.88
CA LEU A 30 -9.97 -20.02 16.48
C LEU A 30 -11.31 -20.50 15.90
N THR A 31 -12.43 -20.02 16.47
CA THR A 31 -13.78 -20.39 16.00
C THR A 31 -14.06 -19.76 14.63
N ALA A 32 -13.66 -18.50 14.43
CA ALA A 32 -13.73 -17.82 13.15
C ALA A 32 -12.86 -18.53 12.09
N ALA A 33 -11.63 -18.89 12.44
CA ALA A 33 -10.74 -19.67 11.56
C ALA A 33 -11.29 -21.07 11.26
N SER A 34 -11.99 -21.73 12.20
CA SER A 34 -12.60 -23.05 11.95
C SER A 34 -13.90 -22.98 11.14
N GLN A 35 -14.62 -21.87 11.20
CA GLN A 35 -15.81 -21.63 10.36
C GLN A 35 -15.42 -21.30 8.91
N THR A 36 -14.27 -20.65 8.69
CA THR A 36 -13.71 -20.42 7.36
C THR A 36 -13.21 -21.70 6.69
N THR A 37 -12.89 -22.75 7.44
CA THR A 37 -12.48 -24.04 6.86
C THR A 37 -13.65 -24.97 6.50
N ALA A 38 -14.87 -24.66 6.90
CA ALA A 38 -16.07 -25.48 6.66
C ALA A 38 -16.99 -24.97 5.54
N THR A 39 -16.76 -23.76 5.06
CA THR A 39 -17.46 -23.22 3.88
C THR A 39 -16.42 -22.73 2.90
N ASP A 40 -16.30 -23.43 1.80
CA ASP A 40 -15.68 -23.03 0.55
C ASP A 40 -14.45 -22.12 0.75
N SER A 41 -13.26 -22.68 0.54
CA SER A 41 -12.21 -21.84 -0.06
C SER A 41 -12.94 -21.02 -1.12
N PRO A 42 -12.92 -19.67 -1.10
CA PRO A 42 -13.42 -18.95 -2.23
C PRO A 42 -12.68 -19.59 -3.41
N LYS A 43 -13.42 -20.25 -4.31
CA LYS A 43 -12.91 -20.50 -5.64
C LYS A 43 -12.64 -19.09 -6.13
N THR A 44 -11.40 -18.64 -6.00
CA THR A 44 -10.86 -17.55 -6.80
C THR A 44 -11.15 -18.04 -8.20
N THR A 45 -12.24 -17.57 -8.75
CA THR A 45 -12.65 -18.05 -10.06
C THR A 45 -11.58 -17.54 -11.01
N CYS A 46 -11.25 -18.31 -12.01
CA CYS A 46 -10.32 -17.86 -13.07
C CYS A 46 -10.76 -16.50 -13.63
N ASP A 47 -12.04 -16.19 -13.49
CA ASP A 47 -12.67 -14.92 -13.84
C ASP A 47 -12.21 -13.75 -12.97
N ASP A 48 -12.11 -13.90 -11.64
CA ASP A 48 -11.70 -12.81 -10.73
C ASP A 48 -10.26 -12.38 -10.98
N HIS A 49 -9.38 -13.36 -11.23
CA HIS A 49 -7.97 -13.08 -11.55
C HIS A 49 -7.83 -12.40 -12.92
N GLN A 50 -8.56 -12.85 -13.93
CA GLN A 50 -8.53 -12.22 -15.25
C GLN A 50 -9.12 -10.80 -15.21
N GLN A 51 -10.19 -10.62 -14.44
CA GLN A 51 -10.79 -9.30 -14.26
C GLN A 51 -9.81 -8.34 -13.58
N LEU A 52 -9.10 -8.77 -12.53
CA LEU A 52 -8.08 -7.97 -11.88
C LEU A 52 -6.96 -7.55 -12.84
N LEU A 53 -6.47 -8.46 -13.67
CA LEU A 53 -5.43 -8.13 -14.66
C LEU A 53 -5.90 -7.07 -15.68
N ILE A 54 -7.17 -7.10 -16.08
CA ILE A 54 -7.76 -6.08 -16.95
C ILE A 54 -7.83 -4.74 -16.23
N GLU A 55 -8.29 -4.73 -14.96
CA GLU A 55 -8.37 -3.51 -14.14
C GLU A 55 -6.98 -2.90 -13.91
N LEU A 56 -5.97 -3.72 -13.61
CA LEU A 56 -4.58 -3.29 -13.44
C LEU A 56 -4.03 -2.62 -14.69
N LYS A 57 -4.21 -3.26 -15.85
CA LYS A 57 -3.74 -2.72 -17.11
C LYS A 57 -4.40 -1.38 -17.46
N HIS A 58 -5.72 -1.30 -17.27
CA HIS A 58 -6.46 -0.06 -17.51
C HIS A 58 -5.98 1.07 -16.58
N ASN A 59 -5.81 0.78 -15.30
CA ASN A 59 -5.33 1.75 -14.32
C ASN A 59 -3.90 2.21 -14.63
N GLN A 60 -2.98 1.31 -15.03
CA GLN A 60 -1.63 1.67 -15.45
C GLN A 60 -1.62 2.61 -16.66
N GLU A 61 -2.54 2.41 -17.64
CA GLU A 61 -2.69 3.33 -18.78
C GLU A 61 -3.10 4.73 -18.31
N ILE A 62 -4.01 4.82 -17.35
CA ILE A 62 -4.46 6.10 -16.76
C ILE A 62 -3.35 6.77 -15.93
N LEU A 63 -2.64 6.00 -15.09
CA LEU A 63 -1.50 6.54 -14.34
C LEU A 63 -0.41 7.08 -15.26
N ALA A 64 -0.19 6.45 -16.41
CA ALA A 64 0.72 6.98 -17.43
C ALA A 64 0.22 8.30 -18.03
N GLU A 65 -1.09 8.49 -18.23
CA GLU A 65 -1.67 9.78 -18.65
C GLU A 65 -1.46 10.86 -17.58
N ILE A 66 -1.61 10.53 -16.30
CA ILE A 66 -1.37 11.44 -15.17
C ILE A 66 0.11 11.83 -15.13
N ASN A 67 1.01 10.86 -15.16
CA ASN A 67 2.45 11.07 -15.12
C ASN A 67 2.98 11.91 -16.30
N ASN A 68 2.30 11.87 -17.43
CA ASN A 68 2.63 12.68 -18.60
C ASN A 68 1.91 14.06 -18.63
N GLY A 69 1.20 14.44 -17.57
CA GLY A 69 0.47 15.69 -17.45
C GLY A 69 -0.72 15.83 -18.42
N ILE A 70 -1.19 14.71 -19.02
CA ILE A 70 -2.41 14.67 -19.85
C ILE A 70 -3.63 14.84 -18.96
N ARG A 71 -3.64 14.16 -17.80
CA ARG A 71 -4.57 14.40 -16.71
C ARG A 71 -3.84 15.13 -15.60
N CYS A 72 -4.45 16.16 -15.05
CA CYS A 72 -3.84 17.03 -14.06
C CYS A 72 -4.89 17.49 -13.04
N LEU A 73 -4.43 17.98 -11.90
CA LEU A 73 -5.24 18.75 -10.96
C LEU A 73 -5.30 20.20 -11.41
N ASP A 74 -6.34 20.90 -11.01
CA ASP A 74 -6.41 22.36 -11.08
C ASP A 74 -6.06 22.93 -9.71
N SER A 75 -5.37 24.06 -9.67
CA SER A 75 -4.96 24.73 -8.43
C SER A 75 -5.24 26.21 -8.45
N GLU A 76 -5.71 26.74 -7.31
CA GLU A 76 -5.98 28.15 -7.10
C GLU A 76 -5.43 28.57 -5.72
N TYR A 77 -4.87 29.78 -5.60
CA TYR A 77 -4.55 30.34 -4.31
C TYR A 77 -5.80 30.90 -3.64
N ASN A 78 -5.96 30.61 -2.38
CA ASN A 78 -6.99 31.24 -1.56
C ASN A 78 -6.54 32.66 -1.18
N GLU A 79 -6.91 33.66 -1.98
CA GLU A 79 -6.65 35.07 -1.70
C GLU A 79 -7.63 35.62 -0.66
N GLU A 80 -7.68 35.08 0.55
CA GLU A 80 -8.31 35.77 1.66
C GLU A 80 -7.37 36.85 2.21
N TRP A 81 -7.44 38.03 1.63
CA TRP A 81 -6.57 39.21 1.85
C TRP A 81 -6.81 39.98 3.14
N ASP A 82 -7.51 39.46 4.13
CA ASP A 82 -7.99 40.26 5.24
C ASP A 82 -7.18 40.23 6.55
N ASP A 83 -6.09 39.45 6.65
CA ASP A 83 -5.27 39.46 7.86
C ASP A 83 -3.77 39.38 7.61
N TRP A 84 -3.13 40.55 7.56
CA TRP A 84 -1.66 40.73 7.58
C TRP A 84 -0.94 39.96 8.72
N TYR A 85 -1.66 39.36 9.64
CA TYR A 85 -1.14 38.69 10.84
C TYR A 85 -1.34 37.14 10.81
N ASN A 86 -2.09 36.58 9.89
CA ASN A 86 -2.27 35.11 9.77
C ASN A 86 -1.32 34.57 8.72
N SER A 87 -0.26 33.93 9.17
CA SER A 87 0.72 33.23 8.32
C SER A 87 0.19 31.94 7.68
N ASP A 88 -1.10 31.64 7.83
CA ASP A 88 -1.78 30.46 7.25
C ASP A 88 -2.57 30.85 5.98
N ALA A 89 -2.38 32.06 5.44
CA ALA A 89 -3.18 32.61 4.36
C ALA A 89 -2.80 32.16 2.94
N ASP A 90 -1.71 31.42 2.79
CA ASP A 90 -1.23 30.96 1.48
C ASP A 90 -1.59 29.48 1.21
N GLU A 91 -2.82 29.09 1.54
CA GLU A 91 -3.27 27.72 1.27
C GLU A 91 -3.67 27.56 -0.20
N VAL A 92 -2.99 26.65 -0.89
CA VAL A 92 -3.34 26.26 -2.24
C VAL A 92 -4.54 25.34 -2.20
N LEU A 93 -5.60 25.71 -2.91
CA LEU A 93 -6.78 24.88 -3.10
C LEU A 93 -6.63 24.06 -4.38
N PHE A 94 -6.73 22.74 -4.24
CA PHE A 94 -6.72 21.84 -5.38
C PHE A 94 -8.13 21.41 -5.74
N SER A 95 -8.42 21.33 -7.04
CA SER A 95 -9.66 20.76 -7.57
C SER A 95 -9.37 19.67 -8.60
N ASP A 96 -10.24 18.70 -8.70
CA ASP A 96 -10.06 17.50 -9.54
C ASP A 96 -11.16 17.40 -10.60
N SER A 97 -11.04 18.22 -11.64
CA SER A 97 -11.97 18.22 -12.77
C SER A 97 -11.79 17.00 -13.69
N MET A 98 -10.62 16.36 -13.65
CA MET A 98 -10.25 15.24 -14.53
C MET A 98 -10.31 13.87 -13.87
N GLY A 99 -10.67 13.78 -12.58
CA GLY A 99 -10.81 12.54 -11.83
C GLY A 99 -9.47 11.87 -11.46
N VAL A 100 -8.40 12.65 -11.36
CA VAL A 100 -7.04 12.16 -11.03
C VAL A 100 -7.02 11.46 -9.67
N LEU A 101 -7.62 12.08 -8.65
CA LEU A 101 -7.62 11.55 -7.28
C LEU A 101 -8.39 10.23 -7.19
N SER A 102 -9.53 10.13 -7.88
CA SER A 102 -10.31 8.88 -7.89
C SER A 102 -9.55 7.72 -8.55
N GLU A 103 -8.80 7.98 -9.61
CA GLU A 103 -8.00 6.96 -10.30
C GLU A 103 -6.80 6.49 -9.43
N ILE A 104 -6.19 7.41 -8.67
CA ILE A 104 -5.14 7.07 -7.71
C ILE A 104 -5.72 6.27 -6.53
N GLU A 105 -6.89 6.64 -6.00
CA GLU A 105 -7.58 5.83 -4.99
C GLU A 105 -7.93 4.43 -5.49
N ASP A 106 -8.31 4.30 -6.76
CA ASP A 106 -8.59 3.00 -7.37
C ASP A 106 -7.30 2.18 -7.55
N ALA A 107 -6.17 2.81 -7.90
CA ALA A 107 -4.86 2.16 -7.87
C ALA A 107 -4.52 1.60 -6.48
N ILE A 108 -4.74 2.37 -5.42
CA ILE A 108 -4.51 1.94 -4.03
C ILE A 108 -5.42 0.75 -3.67
N LYS A 109 -6.68 0.75 -4.10
CA LYS A 109 -7.59 -0.39 -3.91
C LYS A 109 -7.13 -1.63 -4.70
N LEU A 110 -6.58 -1.45 -5.90
CA LEU A 110 -6.03 -2.54 -6.71
C LEU A 110 -4.79 -3.16 -6.06
N ILE A 111 -3.92 -2.36 -5.44
CA ILE A 111 -2.79 -2.85 -4.63
C ILE A 111 -3.29 -3.79 -3.53
N HIS A 112 -4.32 -3.40 -2.79
CA HIS A 112 -4.93 -4.25 -1.78
C HIS A 112 -5.48 -5.56 -2.35
N LYS A 113 -6.22 -5.50 -3.47
CA LYS A 113 -6.72 -6.69 -4.17
C LYS A 113 -5.60 -7.62 -4.65
N CYS A 114 -4.46 -7.08 -5.10
CA CYS A 114 -3.30 -7.88 -5.51
C CYS A 114 -2.74 -8.69 -4.35
N ILE A 115 -2.70 -8.13 -3.15
CA ILE A 115 -2.27 -8.84 -1.93
C ILE A 115 -3.26 -9.97 -1.60
N ASP A 116 -4.56 -9.67 -1.60
CA ASP A 116 -5.62 -10.64 -1.27
C ASP A 116 -5.66 -11.83 -2.22
N LEU A 117 -5.38 -11.59 -3.51
CA LEU A 117 -5.41 -12.60 -4.57
C LEU A 117 -4.03 -13.18 -4.89
N ALA A 118 -2.99 -12.78 -4.17
CA ALA A 118 -1.60 -13.18 -4.37
C ALA A 118 -1.08 -12.93 -5.82
N VAL A 119 -1.50 -11.81 -6.41
CA VAL A 119 -1.06 -11.33 -7.74
C VAL A 119 0.13 -10.39 -7.54
N TYR A 120 1.24 -10.96 -7.08
CA TYR A 120 2.36 -10.15 -6.56
C TYR A 120 3.15 -9.42 -7.64
N LYS A 121 3.37 -10.06 -8.80
CA LYS A 121 4.19 -9.48 -9.86
C LYS A 121 3.55 -8.22 -10.44
N GLU A 122 2.31 -8.32 -10.89
CA GLU A 122 1.59 -7.21 -11.49
C GLU A 122 1.25 -6.14 -10.44
N GLY A 123 1.04 -6.55 -9.18
CA GLY A 123 0.90 -5.65 -8.05
C GLY A 123 2.18 -4.86 -7.74
N CYS A 124 3.36 -5.49 -7.86
CA CYS A 124 4.66 -4.86 -7.75
C CYS A 124 4.83 -3.78 -8.84
N GLU A 125 4.56 -4.11 -10.10
CA GLU A 125 4.62 -3.16 -11.22
C GLU A 125 3.71 -1.93 -11.00
N LEU A 126 2.53 -2.11 -10.39
CA LEU A 126 1.65 -1.01 -10.01
C LEU A 126 2.20 -0.20 -8.83
N ALA A 127 2.77 -0.86 -7.82
CA ALA A 127 3.37 -0.21 -6.67
C ALA A 127 4.59 0.65 -7.04
N GLU A 128 5.45 0.14 -7.93
CA GLU A 128 6.56 0.88 -8.53
C GLU A 128 6.04 2.14 -9.24
N THR A 129 5.01 2.01 -10.09
CA THR A 129 4.41 3.14 -10.80
C THR A 129 3.89 4.20 -9.85
N LEU A 130 3.20 3.79 -8.76
CA LEU A 130 2.71 4.73 -7.74
C LEU A 130 3.83 5.42 -6.98
N SER A 131 4.95 4.72 -6.72
CA SER A 131 6.06 5.27 -5.92
C SER A 131 6.78 6.43 -6.61
N VAL A 132 6.73 6.47 -7.94
CA VAL A 132 7.38 7.49 -8.76
C VAL A 132 6.39 8.36 -9.53
N LEU A 133 5.10 8.33 -9.13
CA LEU A 133 4.06 9.08 -9.82
C LEU A 133 4.26 10.59 -9.64
N GLU A 134 4.27 11.30 -10.75
CA GLU A 134 4.34 12.75 -10.82
C GLU A 134 3.01 13.31 -11.30
N ILE A 135 2.38 14.16 -10.49
CA ILE A 135 1.06 14.73 -10.75
C ILE A 135 1.21 16.23 -10.99
N THR A 136 0.91 16.68 -12.20
CA THR A 136 0.89 18.10 -12.52
C THR A 136 -0.34 18.76 -11.91
N ALA A 137 -0.16 19.89 -11.22
CA ALA A 137 -1.22 20.76 -10.74
C ALA A 137 -1.15 22.08 -11.52
N LYS A 138 -2.10 22.29 -12.45
CA LYS A 138 -2.15 23.49 -13.30
C LYS A 138 -2.82 24.64 -12.60
N GLY A 139 -2.31 25.86 -12.86
CA GLY A 139 -2.79 27.09 -12.26
C GLY A 139 -1.76 27.73 -11.34
N ASP A 140 -2.20 28.33 -10.26
CA ASP A 140 -1.33 29.11 -9.39
C ASP A 140 -0.18 28.31 -8.77
N TYR A 141 -0.41 27.02 -8.48
CA TYR A 141 0.66 26.15 -7.94
C TYR A 141 1.78 25.92 -8.96
N GLU A 142 1.44 25.71 -10.24
CA GLU A 142 2.43 25.54 -11.34
C GLU A 142 3.28 26.80 -11.49
N ASP A 143 2.66 27.97 -11.41
CA ASP A 143 3.35 29.26 -11.54
C ASP A 143 4.28 29.56 -10.35
N PHE A 144 3.99 29.05 -9.16
CA PHE A 144 4.73 29.32 -7.93
C PHE A 144 5.78 28.26 -7.58
N CYS A 145 5.40 26.99 -7.60
CA CYS A 145 6.27 25.87 -7.21
C CYS A 145 6.90 25.18 -8.42
N GLY A 146 6.14 25.01 -9.50
CA GLY A 146 6.62 24.40 -10.75
C GLY A 146 7.03 22.93 -10.65
N GLU A 147 6.94 22.32 -9.45
CA GLU A 147 7.29 20.93 -9.21
C GLU A 147 6.02 20.06 -9.20
N PRO A 148 6.08 18.85 -9.80
CA PRO A 148 4.94 17.95 -9.74
C PRO A 148 4.72 17.45 -8.31
N LEU A 149 3.45 17.12 -7.99
CA LEU A 149 3.08 16.51 -6.71
C LEU A 149 3.32 15.01 -6.76
N GLY A 150 3.89 14.46 -5.69
CA GLY A 150 3.96 13.02 -5.47
C GLY A 150 2.77 12.49 -4.64
N ILE A 151 2.73 11.20 -4.43
CA ILE A 151 1.70 10.58 -3.56
C ILE A 151 1.75 11.14 -2.13
N ASN A 152 2.94 11.48 -1.62
CA ASN A 152 3.11 12.07 -0.29
C ASN A 152 2.38 13.40 -0.18
N ASP A 153 2.59 14.26 -1.18
CA ASP A 153 2.00 15.61 -1.20
C ASP A 153 0.47 15.52 -1.20
N LEU A 154 -0.10 14.53 -1.92
CA LEU A 154 -1.55 14.32 -1.91
C LEU A 154 -2.09 13.95 -0.52
N TYR A 155 -1.33 13.17 0.28
CA TYR A 155 -1.71 12.89 1.67
C TYR A 155 -1.48 14.07 2.59
N GLU A 156 -0.42 14.86 2.40
CA GLU A 156 -0.12 16.07 3.18
C GLU A 156 -1.17 17.17 2.97
N HIS A 157 -1.65 17.30 1.73
CA HIS A 157 -2.74 18.21 1.38
C HIS A 157 -4.15 17.63 1.64
N GLU A 158 -4.26 16.48 2.31
CA GLU A 158 -5.53 15.81 2.63
C GLU A 158 -6.41 15.50 1.40
N LEU A 159 -5.79 15.37 0.21
CA LEU A 159 -6.48 15.07 -1.05
C LEU A 159 -6.82 13.60 -1.21
N LEU A 160 -6.08 12.71 -0.54
CA LEU A 160 -6.35 11.26 -0.52
C LEU A 160 -6.90 10.83 0.82
N SER A 161 -7.87 9.91 0.79
CA SER A 161 -8.43 9.32 1.99
C SER A 161 -7.54 8.20 2.56
N GLY A 162 -7.60 7.99 3.88
CA GLY A 162 -6.91 6.88 4.53
C GLY A 162 -5.54 7.22 5.10
N SER A 163 -4.61 6.27 5.06
CA SER A 163 -3.29 6.39 5.69
C SER A 163 -2.18 6.12 4.71
N MET A 164 -1.35 7.11 4.46
CA MET A 164 -0.14 6.96 3.66
C MET A 164 0.73 5.79 4.15
N LYS A 165 0.93 5.67 5.47
CA LYS A 165 1.71 4.56 6.05
C LYS A 165 1.14 3.18 5.69
N LYS A 166 -0.20 3.05 5.57
CA LYS A 166 -0.83 1.80 5.15
C LYS A 166 -0.55 1.54 3.67
N THR A 167 -0.75 2.52 2.81
CA THR A 167 -0.48 2.42 1.37
C THR A 167 0.97 2.02 1.10
N VAL A 168 1.92 2.71 1.74
CA VAL A 168 3.35 2.41 1.58
C VAL A 168 3.69 0.99 2.04
N ARG A 169 3.15 0.51 3.16
CA ARG A 169 3.36 -0.88 3.62
C ARG A 169 2.84 -1.92 2.63
N GLU A 170 1.68 -1.67 2.04
CA GLU A 170 1.09 -2.57 1.04
C GLU A 170 1.92 -2.59 -0.24
N CYS A 171 2.41 -1.43 -0.71
CA CYS A 171 3.34 -1.34 -1.83
C CYS A 171 4.66 -2.09 -1.55
N LEU A 172 5.29 -1.83 -0.41
CA LEU A 172 6.53 -2.51 0.00
C LEU A 172 6.34 -4.03 0.17
N TYR A 173 5.16 -4.48 0.62
CA TYR A 173 4.87 -5.90 0.70
C TYR A 173 4.79 -6.54 -0.69
N LEU A 174 4.18 -5.88 -1.67
CA LEU A 174 4.15 -6.34 -3.06
C LEU A 174 5.54 -6.35 -3.67
N GLU A 175 6.36 -5.34 -3.38
CA GLU A 175 7.76 -5.25 -3.78
C GLU A 175 8.59 -6.42 -3.23
N TYR A 176 8.40 -6.74 -1.95
CA TYR A 176 9.03 -7.89 -1.31
C TYR A 176 8.63 -9.22 -1.96
N GLN A 177 7.36 -9.39 -2.31
CA GLN A 177 6.84 -10.64 -2.88
C GLN A 177 7.05 -10.76 -4.39
N GLY A 178 7.02 -9.65 -5.12
CA GLY A 178 7.11 -9.61 -6.58
C GLY A 178 8.52 -9.78 -7.13
N ASN A 179 9.54 -9.40 -6.34
CA ASN A 179 10.94 -9.42 -6.77
C ASN A 179 11.67 -10.71 -6.39
N ARG A 180 12.76 -10.98 -7.12
CA ARG A 180 13.68 -12.07 -6.79
C ARG A 180 14.41 -11.75 -5.49
N LEU A 181 14.79 -12.78 -4.75
CA LEU A 181 15.40 -12.66 -3.42
C LEU A 181 16.63 -11.74 -3.40
N GLU A 182 17.48 -11.83 -4.42
CA GLU A 182 18.71 -11.04 -4.55
C GLU A 182 18.47 -9.54 -4.77
N ASP A 183 17.33 -9.17 -5.37
CA ASP A 183 17.02 -7.79 -5.75
C ASP A 183 16.17 -7.07 -4.67
N ARG A 184 15.47 -7.83 -3.82
CA ARG A 184 14.49 -7.33 -2.84
C ARG A 184 15.00 -6.21 -1.93
N ALA A 185 16.23 -6.30 -1.46
CA ALA A 185 16.76 -5.32 -0.50
C ALA A 185 16.96 -3.96 -1.18
N GLU A 186 17.51 -3.95 -2.38
CA GLU A 186 17.74 -2.74 -3.17
C GLU A 186 16.41 -2.10 -3.57
N GLU A 187 15.47 -2.88 -4.10
CA GLU A 187 14.18 -2.39 -4.58
C GLU A 187 13.30 -1.86 -3.44
N LEU A 188 13.28 -2.53 -2.28
CA LEU A 188 12.60 -2.01 -1.09
C LEU A 188 13.16 -0.66 -0.63
N LEU A 189 14.48 -0.50 -0.61
CA LEU A 189 15.11 0.77 -0.23
C LEU A 189 14.82 1.86 -1.25
N CYS A 190 14.83 1.53 -2.55
CA CYS A 190 14.48 2.45 -3.62
C CYS A 190 13.03 2.95 -3.44
N MET A 191 12.09 2.04 -3.20
CA MET A 191 10.68 2.39 -2.99
C MET A 191 10.45 3.21 -1.70
N ILE A 192 11.15 2.88 -0.60
CA ILE A 192 11.12 3.69 0.64
C ILE A 192 11.61 5.12 0.36
N HIS A 193 12.66 5.26 -0.45
CA HIS A 193 13.18 6.56 -0.85
C HIS A 193 12.20 7.34 -1.73
N ASN A 194 11.61 6.69 -2.72
CA ASN A 194 10.62 7.31 -3.60
C ASN A 194 9.41 7.83 -2.82
N PHE A 195 8.87 7.04 -1.90
CA PHE A 195 7.78 7.48 -1.01
C PHE A 195 8.22 8.43 0.11
N GLN A 196 9.52 8.65 0.31
CA GLN A 196 10.07 9.43 1.43
C GLN A 196 9.52 9.01 2.81
N CYS A 197 9.06 7.76 2.93
CA CYS A 197 8.38 7.24 4.12
C CYS A 197 9.30 6.39 5.00
N TYR A 198 10.25 7.01 5.67
CA TYR A 198 11.28 6.36 6.50
C TYR A 198 10.74 5.84 7.84
N SER A 199 9.47 6.05 8.16
CA SER A 199 8.85 5.57 9.40
C SER A 199 8.32 4.14 9.33
N VAL A 200 8.27 3.53 8.13
CA VAL A 200 7.85 2.15 7.93
C VAL A 200 8.98 1.21 8.28
N ARG A 201 8.70 0.17 9.07
CA ARG A 201 9.66 -0.85 9.46
C ARG A 201 9.43 -2.13 8.65
N LEU A 202 10.50 -2.88 8.41
CA LEU A 202 10.41 -4.17 7.71
C LEU A 202 9.40 -5.13 8.38
N GLU A 203 9.31 -5.13 9.71
CA GLU A 203 8.32 -5.92 10.45
C GLU A 203 6.87 -5.52 10.12
N ASP A 204 6.60 -4.23 9.91
CA ASP A 204 5.27 -3.74 9.51
C ASP A 204 4.92 -4.20 8.08
N VAL A 205 5.91 -4.28 7.19
CA VAL A 205 5.76 -4.77 5.82
C VAL A 205 5.39 -6.25 5.81
N LEU A 206 6.14 -7.06 6.55
CA LEU A 206 5.94 -8.51 6.61
C LEU A 206 4.63 -8.90 7.29
N GLN A 207 4.11 -8.07 8.20
CA GLN A 207 2.80 -8.28 8.83
C GLN A 207 1.61 -7.92 7.92
N THR A 208 1.85 -7.28 6.78
CA THR A 208 0.81 -6.89 5.84
C THR A 208 0.16 -8.10 5.17
N GLY A 209 0.92 -9.18 4.98
CA GLY A 209 0.43 -10.42 4.40
C GLY A 209 1.22 -11.64 4.86
N ASN A 210 1.09 -12.75 4.16
CA ASN A 210 1.82 -13.98 4.46
C ASN A 210 3.23 -13.92 3.88
N PHE A 211 4.21 -14.43 4.62
CA PHE A 211 5.57 -14.63 4.12
C PHE A 211 6.10 -16.01 4.57
N GLU A 212 7.03 -16.57 3.80
CA GLU A 212 7.67 -17.83 4.14
C GLU A 212 8.92 -17.62 4.98
N LEU A 213 8.92 -18.15 6.21
CA LEU A 213 10.03 -17.99 7.15
C LEU A 213 11.40 -18.41 6.58
N PRO A 214 11.55 -19.54 5.87
CA PRO A 214 12.83 -19.92 5.29
C PRO A 214 13.35 -18.95 4.23
N GLU A 215 12.47 -18.28 3.50
CA GLU A 215 12.83 -17.27 2.51
C GLU A 215 13.25 -15.97 3.18
N PHE A 216 12.55 -15.59 4.25
CA PHE A 216 12.92 -14.43 5.07
C PHE A 216 14.28 -14.60 5.74
N GLU A 217 14.62 -15.81 6.23
CA GLU A 217 15.94 -16.12 6.79
C GLU A 217 17.08 -15.94 5.76
N GLN A 218 16.79 -16.15 4.47
CA GLN A 218 17.75 -15.89 3.39
C GLN A 218 17.82 -14.41 3.00
N PHE A 219 16.71 -13.69 3.07
CA PHE A 219 16.62 -12.26 2.78
C PHE A 219 17.32 -11.40 3.84
N LEU A 220 17.21 -11.75 5.11
CA LEU A 220 17.68 -10.92 6.21
C LEU A 220 19.18 -10.53 6.12
N PRO A 221 20.12 -11.41 5.75
CA PRO A 221 21.52 -11.04 5.54
C PRO A 221 21.69 -10.01 4.42
N LEU A 222 20.95 -10.14 3.32
CA LEU A 222 21.00 -9.20 2.20
C LEU A 222 20.49 -7.82 2.62
N TRP A 223 19.40 -7.79 3.38
CA TRP A 223 18.88 -6.55 3.94
C TRP A 223 19.86 -5.82 4.84
N ILE A 224 20.56 -6.56 5.72
CA ILE A 224 21.58 -5.98 6.62
C ILE A 224 22.78 -5.43 5.86
N GLU A 225 23.13 -6.00 4.71
CA GLU A 225 24.25 -5.53 3.89
C GLU A 225 23.98 -4.17 3.25
N TYR A 226 22.70 -3.85 2.97
CA TYR A 226 22.29 -2.57 2.40
C TYR A 226 22.08 -1.44 3.43
N LEU A 227 21.92 -1.76 4.71
CA LEU A 227 21.78 -0.79 5.80
C LEU A 227 23.13 -0.25 6.30
#